data_a0e5c37c4101e0e4c1a2eb4a30aba07a
#
_entry.id   a0e5c37c4101e0e4c1a2eb4a30aba07a
#
_cell.length_a   1.000
_cell.length_b   1.000
_cell.length_c   1.000
_cell.angle_alpha   90.00
_cell.angle_beta   90.00
_cell.angle_gamma   90.00
#
_symmetry.space_group_name_H-M   'P 1'
#
loop_
_entity.id
_entity.type
_entity.pdbx_description
1 polymer ?
#
loop_
_entity_poly.entity_id
_entity_poly.type
_entity_poly.pdbx_seq_one_letter_code
_entity_poly.pdbx_strand_id
1 'polypeptide(L)'
;MTEVQLFNLLSPLVSTKAYPLIAKQGAAAPFIVFSNVSSVPDSSVCGSTRDSERLFQVDCYHDNHKDLCTLRESTLTALSASSLVEAVEGFSTDFEPETKLFRALISVRCWESAASV
;
A
#
# COMPACT_ATOMS: atom_id res chain seq x y z
N MET A 1 -11.10 -2.55 2.46
CA MET A 1 -10.00 -2.93 1.53
C MET A 1 -9.35 -4.20 2.01
N THR A 2 -9.31 -5.18 1.17
CA THR A 2 -8.60 -6.41 1.48
C THR A 2 -7.25 -6.38 0.78
N GLU A 3 -6.39 -7.32 1.12
CA GLU A 3 -5.09 -7.42 0.46
C GLU A 3 -5.26 -7.70 -1.03
N VAL A 4 -6.27 -8.48 -1.40
CA VAL A 4 -6.52 -8.76 -2.81
C VAL A 4 -6.95 -7.50 -3.55
N GLN A 5 -7.79 -6.69 -2.94
CA GLN A 5 -8.21 -5.43 -3.55
C GLN A 5 -7.03 -4.48 -3.70
N LEU A 6 -6.18 -4.44 -2.70
CA LEU A 6 -4.99 -3.60 -2.76
C LEU A 6 -4.02 -4.10 -3.83
N PHE A 7 -3.84 -5.41 -3.93
CA PHE A 7 -3.01 -5.98 -4.98
C PHE A 7 -3.54 -5.58 -6.36
N ASN A 8 -4.84 -5.67 -6.56
CA ASN A 8 -5.43 -5.34 -7.85
C ASN A 8 -5.28 -3.85 -8.18
N LEU A 9 -5.20 -3.02 -7.16
CA LEU A 9 -5.01 -1.60 -7.35
C LEU A 9 -3.56 -1.27 -7.69
N LEU A 10 -2.63 -1.95 -7.06
CA LEU A 10 -1.21 -1.64 -7.19
C LEU A 10 -0.50 -2.37 -8.32
N SER A 11 -0.93 -3.57 -8.64
CA SER A 11 -0.18 -4.39 -9.58
C SER A 11 -0.03 -3.79 -10.98
N PRO A 12 -1.00 -3.06 -11.53
CA PRO A 12 -0.78 -2.46 -12.84
C PRO A 12 0.34 -1.43 -12.87
N LEU A 13 0.70 -0.88 -11.72
CA LEU A 13 1.73 0.15 -11.65
C LEU A 13 3.12 -0.43 -11.79
N VAL A 14 3.28 -1.71 -11.50
CA VAL A 14 4.59 -2.37 -11.47
C VAL A 14 4.58 -3.69 -12.25
N SER A 15 3.74 -3.77 -13.26
CA SER A 15 3.64 -4.97 -14.12
C SER A 15 3.46 -6.24 -13.28
N THR A 16 2.50 -6.21 -12.41
CA THR A 16 2.11 -7.30 -11.50
C THR A 16 3.13 -7.63 -10.42
N LYS A 17 4.17 -6.83 -10.26
CA LYS A 17 5.18 -7.09 -9.24
C LYS A 17 4.83 -6.42 -7.91
N ALA A 18 3.63 -6.68 -7.43
CA ALA A 18 3.20 -6.25 -6.11
C ALA A 18 3.14 -7.49 -5.22
N TYR A 19 3.77 -7.42 -4.06
CA TYR A 19 3.93 -8.59 -3.21
C TYR A 19 3.40 -8.30 -1.80
N PRO A 20 2.63 -9.22 -1.23
CA PRO A 20 2.19 -9.05 0.15
C PRO A 20 3.32 -9.42 1.11
N LEU A 21 3.57 -8.58 2.08
CA LEU A 21 4.52 -8.78 3.16
C LEU A 21 5.98 -8.74 2.74
N ILE A 22 6.38 -9.54 1.81
CA ILE A 22 7.77 -9.69 1.43
C ILE A 22 7.88 -9.83 -0.06
N ALA A 23 8.83 -9.18 -0.66
CA ALA A 23 9.07 -9.31 -2.09
C ALA A 23 9.60 -10.70 -2.41
N LYS A 24 9.23 -11.21 -3.57
CA LYS A 24 9.76 -12.46 -4.05
C LYS A 24 11.27 -12.36 -4.13
N GLN A 25 11.96 -13.39 -3.71
CA GLN A 25 13.41 -13.41 -3.77
C GLN A 25 13.86 -13.22 -5.20
N GLY A 26 14.79 -12.32 -5.40
CA GLY A 26 15.28 -12.01 -6.74
C GLY A 26 14.38 -11.06 -7.52
N ALA A 27 13.38 -10.46 -6.88
CA ALA A 27 12.51 -9.52 -7.55
C ALA A 27 13.32 -8.34 -8.07
N ALA A 28 13.05 -7.97 -9.32
CA ALA A 28 13.73 -6.85 -9.94
C ALA A 28 12.89 -5.59 -9.79
N ALA A 29 13.53 -4.49 -9.49
CA ALA A 29 12.84 -3.21 -9.42
C ALA A 29 12.32 -2.82 -10.80
N PRO A 30 11.22 -2.11 -10.89
CA PRO A 30 10.41 -1.63 -9.76
C PRO A 30 9.47 -2.69 -9.24
N PHE A 31 9.21 -2.65 -7.96
CA PHE A 31 8.20 -3.51 -7.36
C PHE A 31 7.61 -2.82 -6.14
N ILE A 32 6.49 -3.34 -5.66
CA ILE A 32 5.80 -2.80 -4.51
C ILE A 32 5.59 -3.92 -3.51
N VAL A 33 5.82 -3.65 -2.25
CA VAL A 33 5.50 -4.57 -1.15
C VAL A 33 4.45 -3.89 -0.30
N PHE A 34 3.38 -4.60 0.01
CA PHE A 34 2.33 -4.04 0.85
C PHE A 34 2.01 -4.98 1.99
N SER A 35 1.60 -4.42 3.11
CA SER A 35 1.25 -5.22 4.27
C SER A 35 0.18 -4.53 5.09
N ASN A 36 -0.61 -5.33 5.80
CA ASN A 36 -1.57 -4.84 6.74
C ASN A 36 -0.85 -4.65 8.06
N VAL A 37 -0.63 -3.42 8.44
CA VAL A 37 0.13 -3.12 9.65
C VAL A 37 -0.76 -3.27 10.88
N SER A 38 -2.01 -2.87 10.77
CA SER A 38 -2.93 -3.04 11.87
C SER A 38 -4.36 -3.06 11.36
N SER A 39 -5.21 -3.71 12.09
CA SER A 39 -6.63 -3.70 11.83
C SER A 39 -7.31 -3.23 13.10
N VAL A 40 -8.11 -2.20 12.96
CA VAL A 40 -8.81 -1.67 14.10
C VAL A 40 -10.28 -1.88 13.86
N PRO A 41 -10.84 -2.88 14.48
CA PRO A 41 -12.27 -3.07 14.34
C PRO A 41 -12.93 -1.87 14.97
N ASP A 42 -14.00 -1.49 14.44
CA ASP A 42 -14.72 -0.42 15.03
C ASP A 42 -15.31 -0.96 16.29
N SER A 43 -14.69 -0.68 17.35
CA SER A 43 -15.03 -1.33 18.52
C SER A 43 -16.05 -0.61 19.27
N SER A 44 -16.99 -0.18 18.67
CA SER A 44 -18.00 0.40 19.34
C SER A 44 -18.51 -0.50 20.34
N VAL A 45 -18.59 -0.04 21.47
CA VAL A 45 -19.04 -0.84 22.47
C VAL A 45 -20.39 -1.26 22.29
N CYS A 46 -21.10 -0.56 21.62
CA CYS A 46 -22.43 -0.96 21.37
C CYS A 46 -22.51 -1.88 20.33
N GLY A 47 -21.58 -2.30 19.81
CA GLY A 47 -21.70 -3.14 18.85
C GLY A 47 -21.44 -2.96 17.79
N SER A 48 -21.65 -3.21 17.06
CA SER A 48 -21.43 -3.53 16.01
C SER A 48 -21.40 -2.66 15.03
N THR A 49 -20.43 -2.12 14.63
CA THR A 49 -20.42 -1.57 13.38
C THR A 49 -19.73 -2.45 12.51
N ARG A 50 -20.03 -2.33 11.30
CA ARG A 50 -19.49 -3.09 10.33
C ARG A 50 -18.27 -2.56 9.83
N ASP A 51 -17.96 -1.33 9.94
CA ASP A 51 -16.85 -0.71 9.30
C ASP A 51 -15.65 -0.80 10.18
N SER A 52 -14.65 -1.44 9.72
CA SER A 52 -13.36 -1.49 10.37
C SER A 52 -12.37 -0.74 9.54
N GLU A 53 -11.36 -0.25 10.19
CA GLU A 53 -10.28 0.41 9.49
C GLU A 53 -9.07 -0.48 9.45
N ARG A 54 -8.34 -0.43 8.37
CA ARG A 54 -7.08 -1.15 8.25
C ARG A 54 -6.00 -0.17 7.85
N LEU A 55 -4.86 -0.27 8.49
CA LEU A 55 -3.71 0.53 8.14
C LEU A 55 -2.78 -0.34 7.32
N PHE A 56 -2.59 0.05 6.07
CA PHE A 56 -1.67 -0.64 5.20
C PHE A 56 -0.41 0.17 5.01
N GLN A 57 0.70 -0.51 4.89
CA GLN A 57 1.95 0.09 4.52
C GLN A 57 2.26 -0.35 3.10
N VAL A 58 2.55 0.59 2.24
CA VAL A 58 2.87 0.31 0.85
C VAL A 58 4.27 0.83 0.59
N ASP A 59 5.18 -0.06 0.25
CA ASP A 59 6.57 0.30 0.00
C ASP A 59 6.85 0.14 -1.47
N CYS A 60 7.20 1.23 -2.14
CA CYS A 60 7.57 1.21 -3.54
C CYS A 60 9.08 1.19 -3.64
N TYR A 61 9.62 0.32 -4.47
CA TYR A 61 11.08 0.19 -4.64
C TYR A 61 11.46 0.45 -6.08
N HIS A 62 12.51 1.19 -6.26
CA HIS A 62 13.06 1.43 -7.59
C HIS A 62 14.56 1.65 -7.47
N ASP A 63 15.29 1.39 -8.54
CA ASP A 63 16.73 1.56 -8.55
C ASP A 63 17.14 2.97 -8.95
N ASN A 64 16.20 3.84 -9.26
CA ASN A 64 16.45 5.21 -9.69
C ASN A 64 15.54 6.15 -8.90
N HIS A 65 16.11 7.17 -8.28
CA HIS A 65 15.34 8.05 -7.41
C HIS A 65 14.25 8.79 -8.17
N LYS A 66 14.56 9.28 -9.36
CA LYS A 66 13.59 10.01 -10.15
C LYS A 66 12.40 9.13 -10.50
N ASP A 67 12.69 7.91 -10.92
CA ASP A 67 11.64 6.97 -11.29
C ASP A 67 10.87 6.50 -10.07
N LEU A 68 11.52 6.43 -8.93
CA LEU A 68 10.82 6.13 -7.69
C LEU A 68 9.79 7.22 -7.37
N CYS A 69 10.18 8.47 -7.55
CA CYS A 69 9.25 9.57 -7.30
C CYS A 69 8.04 9.49 -8.21
N THR A 70 8.25 9.13 -9.46
CA THR A 70 7.16 8.94 -10.41
C THR A 70 6.26 7.78 -9.97
N LEU A 71 6.85 6.69 -9.57
CA LEU A 71 6.09 5.53 -9.08
C LEU A 71 5.30 5.89 -7.82
N ARG A 72 5.92 6.63 -6.91
CA ARG A 72 5.24 7.07 -5.70
C ARG A 72 4.01 7.92 -6.04
N GLU A 73 4.17 8.87 -6.96
CA GLU A 73 3.05 9.74 -7.34
C GLU A 73 1.93 8.95 -8.02
N SER A 74 2.30 7.99 -8.85
CA SER A 74 1.31 7.12 -9.48
C SER A 74 0.58 6.29 -8.45
N THR A 75 1.29 5.80 -7.45
CA THR A 75 0.70 5.01 -6.38
C THR A 75 -0.25 5.88 -5.55
N LEU A 76 0.17 7.09 -5.21
CA LEU A 76 -0.69 8.00 -4.46
C LEU A 76 -1.95 8.33 -5.23
N THR A 77 -1.83 8.54 -6.53
CA THR A 77 -2.99 8.82 -7.37
C THR A 77 -3.94 7.62 -7.40
N ALA A 78 -3.41 6.43 -7.56
CA ALA A 78 -4.23 5.23 -7.60
C ALA A 78 -4.95 5.02 -6.27
N LEU A 79 -4.25 5.23 -5.16
CA LEU A 79 -4.85 5.06 -3.85
C LEU A 79 -5.93 6.11 -3.61
N SER A 80 -5.68 7.35 -4.02
CA SER A 80 -6.64 8.41 -3.81
C SER A 80 -7.90 8.24 -4.64
N ALA A 81 -7.79 7.51 -5.72
CA ALA A 81 -8.95 7.26 -6.57
C ALA A 81 -9.86 6.16 -6.04
N SER A 82 -9.41 5.40 -5.06
CA SER A 82 -10.21 4.31 -4.54
C SER A 82 -11.15 4.81 -3.45
N SER A 83 -12.40 4.42 -3.53
CA SER A 83 -13.37 4.80 -2.52
C SER A 83 -13.14 4.08 -1.20
N LEU A 84 -12.33 3.05 -1.20
CA LEU A 84 -12.03 2.33 0.03
C LEU A 84 -10.86 2.93 0.80
N VAL A 85 -10.16 3.88 0.22
CA VAL A 85 -9.08 4.56 0.91
C VAL A 85 -9.63 5.75 1.64
N GLU A 86 -9.48 5.76 2.95
CA GLU A 86 -9.95 6.86 3.77
C GLU A 86 -8.98 8.03 3.70
N ALA A 87 -7.72 7.75 3.90
CA ALA A 87 -6.70 8.81 3.91
C ALA A 87 -5.31 8.21 3.73
N VAL A 88 -4.44 9.00 3.14
CA VAL A 88 -3.02 8.69 3.14
C VAL A 88 -2.44 9.37 4.39
N GLU A 89 -1.92 8.56 5.30
CA GLU A 89 -1.46 9.07 6.57
C GLU A 89 -0.12 9.78 6.44
N GLY A 90 0.66 9.38 5.48
CA GLY A 90 1.95 10.01 5.26
C GLY A 90 2.81 9.19 4.35
N PHE A 91 3.94 9.76 3.97
CA PHE A 91 4.90 9.01 3.16
C PHE A 91 6.31 9.53 3.42
N SER A 92 7.29 8.70 3.17
CA SER A 92 8.69 9.07 3.28
C SER A 92 9.50 8.35 2.22
N THR A 93 10.69 8.83 1.95
CA THR A 93 11.58 8.24 0.96
C THR A 93 12.91 7.95 1.61
N ASP A 94 13.51 6.86 1.26
CA ASP A 94 14.68 6.35 1.91
C ASP A 94 15.50 5.52 0.92
N PHE A 95 16.70 5.21 1.24
CA PHE A 95 17.58 4.40 0.40
C PHE A 95 18.10 3.24 1.21
N GLU A 96 17.99 2.03 0.66
CA GLU A 96 18.48 0.83 1.34
C GLU A 96 19.87 0.48 0.82
N PRO A 97 20.91 0.64 1.61
CA PRO A 97 22.25 0.36 1.11
C PRO A 97 22.49 -1.10 0.74
N GLU A 98 21.82 -2.02 1.40
CA GLU A 98 22.03 -3.45 1.15
C GLU A 98 21.57 -3.85 -0.23
N THR A 99 20.44 -3.34 -0.67
CA THR A 99 19.90 -3.69 -1.96
C THR A 99 20.20 -2.64 -3.00
N LYS A 100 20.68 -1.48 -2.57
CA LYS A 100 20.94 -0.32 -3.42
C LYS A 100 19.65 0.14 -4.12
N LEU A 101 18.53 0.01 -3.44
CA LEU A 101 17.25 0.45 -3.96
C LEU A 101 16.74 1.63 -3.16
N PHE A 102 16.08 2.54 -3.86
CA PHE A 102 15.35 3.61 -3.21
C PHE A 102 13.96 3.09 -2.84
N ARG A 103 13.46 3.51 -1.71
CA ARG A 103 12.18 3.06 -1.20
C ARG A 103 11.31 4.25 -0.86
N ALA A 104 10.07 4.21 -1.29
CA ALA A 104 9.06 5.17 -0.87
C ALA A 104 8.05 4.42 -0.02
N LEU A 105 7.93 4.83 1.23
CA LEU A 105 7.04 4.17 2.17
C LEU A 105 5.78 5.02 2.29
N ILE A 106 4.64 4.43 2.11
CA ILE A 106 3.36 5.12 2.17
C ILE A 106 2.49 4.41 3.19
N SER A 107 1.94 5.16 4.13
CA SER A 107 0.98 4.62 5.08
C SER A 107 -0.40 5.07 4.67
N VAL A 108 -1.30 4.14 4.52
CA VAL A 108 -2.63 4.46 4.03
C VAL A 108 -3.67 3.79 4.93
N ARG A 109 -4.68 4.56 5.28
CA ARG A 109 -5.80 4.05 6.09
C ARG A 109 -6.95 3.75 5.16
N CYS A 110 -7.45 2.55 5.25
CA CYS A 110 -8.52 2.09 4.38
C CYS A 110 -9.68 1.58 5.18
N TRP A 111 -10.87 1.75 4.61
CA TRP A 111 -12.04 1.11 5.17
C TRP A 111 -12.01 -0.36 4.83
N GLU A 112 -12.46 -1.16 5.72
CA GLU A 112 -12.70 -2.53 5.37
C GLU A 112 -13.88 -2.53 4.45
N SER A 113 -13.99 -3.47 3.68
CA SER A 113 -14.94 -3.52 2.64
C SER A 113 -16.28 -3.29 3.08
N ALA A 114 -16.71 -2.28 2.62
CA ALA A 114 -17.91 -2.05 2.97
C ALA A 114 -18.83 -2.53 2.19
N ALA A 115 -18.44 -2.83 1.30
CA ALA A 115 -19.31 -3.13 0.36
C ALA A 115 -20.09 -3.97 0.80
N SER A 116 -19.64 -4.34 1.52
CA SER A 116 -20.39 -5.02 1.76
C SER A 116 -21.49 -4.56 1.90
N VAL A 117 -21.77 -4.00 1.75
CA VAL A 117 -22.89 -3.69 1.81
C VAL A 117 -23.49 -3.80 1.09
#